data_70f7e3855b77f54ba3c96f91a53baa66
#
_entry.id   70f7e3855b77f54ba3c96f91a53baa66
#
_cell.length_a   1.000
_cell.length_b   1.000
_cell.length_c   1.000
_cell.angle_alpha   90.00
_cell.angle_beta   90.00
_cell.angle_gamma   90.00
#
_symmetry.space_group_name_H-M   'P 1'
#
loop_
_entity.id
_entity.type
_entity.pdbx_description
1 polymer ?
#
loop_
_entity_poly.entity_id
_entity_poly.type
_entity_poly.pdbx_seq_one_letter_code
_entity_poly.pdbx_strand_id
1 'polypeptide(L)'
;MQKSLIHPTLGEVTLSSTRRSTRISLSVRPTGKVRLSYPPYISQTRALVFLEQKIEWGLAAKKRYTQRAVNPPMSKAEIEQLRTTAKTYLPQRVAYWAAKFSFRYGKVTIRATRSKWGSCSASGNISLSLFLMQLPEHLRDYVIIHELCHTVHHNHSPRFHALVNQLTAGQEKILARELRQHSIL
;
A
#
# COMPACT_ATOMS: atom_id res chain seq x y z
N MET A 1 3.05 11.69 29.94
CA MET A 1 3.73 12.97 29.77
C MET A 1 4.05 13.19 28.31
N GLN A 2 3.83 14.38 27.78
CA GLN A 2 4.14 14.74 26.40
C GLN A 2 5.13 15.92 26.44
N LYS A 3 6.24 15.79 25.72
CA LYS A 3 7.28 16.84 25.60
C LYS A 3 7.60 17.03 24.12
N SER A 4 8.02 18.22 23.71
CA SER A 4 8.53 18.47 22.37
C SER A 4 10.02 18.76 22.42
N LEU A 5 10.76 18.34 21.40
CA LEU A 5 12.14 18.72 21.16
C LEU A 5 12.30 19.12 19.69
N ILE A 6 13.30 19.95 19.41
CA ILE A 6 13.66 20.31 18.04
C ILE A 6 14.84 19.42 17.64
N HIS A 7 14.58 18.54 16.66
CA HIS A 7 15.61 17.69 16.08
C HIS A 7 16.23 18.40 14.85
N PRO A 8 17.55 18.43 14.67
CA PRO A 8 18.20 19.19 13.57
C PRO A 8 17.65 18.84 12.18
N THR A 9 17.39 17.57 11.94
CA THR A 9 16.96 17.05 10.63
C THR A 9 15.44 16.90 10.49
N LEU A 10 14.76 16.43 11.55
CA LEU A 10 13.32 16.17 11.54
C LEU A 10 12.46 17.35 12.00
N GLY A 11 13.07 18.44 12.53
CA GLY A 11 12.34 19.56 13.10
C GLY A 11 11.65 19.19 14.42
N GLU A 12 10.47 19.75 14.67
CA GLU A 12 9.76 19.48 15.91
C GLU A 12 9.33 18.01 16.02
N VAL A 13 9.78 17.33 17.08
CA VAL A 13 9.43 15.96 17.41
C VAL A 13 8.71 15.94 18.76
N THR A 14 7.49 15.46 18.77
CA THR A 14 6.72 15.26 19.99
C THR A 14 7.07 13.90 20.63
N LEU A 15 7.61 13.93 21.84
CA LEU A 15 7.87 12.74 22.65
C LEU A 15 6.61 12.39 23.48
N SER A 16 6.18 11.16 23.43
CA SER A 16 4.99 10.68 24.14
C SER A 16 5.27 9.38 24.86
N SER A 17 5.46 9.46 26.19
CA SER A 17 5.50 8.27 27.04
C SER A 17 4.08 7.88 27.43
N THR A 18 3.65 6.66 27.11
CA THR A 18 2.28 6.18 27.40
C THR A 18 2.23 4.70 27.69
N ARG A 19 1.42 4.30 28.69
CA ARG A 19 1.17 2.89 29.04
C ARG A 19 0.53 2.08 27.91
N ARG A 20 -0.12 2.74 26.95
CA ARG A 20 -0.69 2.08 25.75
C ARG A 20 0.36 1.65 24.74
N SER A 21 1.57 2.20 24.80
CA SER A 21 2.66 1.80 23.92
C SER A 21 3.34 0.55 24.46
N THR A 22 3.42 -0.49 23.67
CA THR A 22 4.15 -1.73 23.98
C THR A 22 5.56 -1.74 23.42
N ARG A 23 5.87 -0.81 22.50
CA ARG A 23 7.16 -0.67 21.81
C ARG A 23 7.45 0.79 21.48
N ILE A 24 8.71 1.11 21.16
CA ILE A 24 9.05 2.41 20.60
C ILE A 24 8.51 2.49 19.17
N SER A 25 7.87 3.59 18.81
CA SER A 25 7.35 3.82 17.46
C SER A 25 7.52 5.27 17.04
N LEU A 26 8.00 5.47 15.81
CA LEU A 26 8.06 6.76 15.14
C LEU A 26 6.89 6.89 14.18
N SER A 27 6.18 8.00 14.22
CA SER A 27 5.09 8.31 13.30
C SER A 27 5.22 9.72 12.75
N VAL A 28 4.90 9.89 11.47
CA VAL A 28 4.82 11.19 10.80
C VAL A 28 3.37 11.37 10.35
N ARG A 29 2.76 12.51 10.70
CA ARG A 29 1.40 12.84 10.31
C ARG A 29 1.38 13.57 8.95
N PRO A 30 0.24 13.62 8.26
CA PRO A 30 0.09 14.39 7.01
C PRO A 30 0.45 15.88 7.15
N THR A 31 0.31 16.43 8.35
CA THR A 31 0.72 17.80 8.70
C THR A 31 2.25 17.99 8.84
N GLY A 32 3.04 16.94 8.58
CA GLY A 32 4.50 16.97 8.78
C GLY A 32 4.96 16.81 10.24
N LYS A 33 4.01 16.79 11.22
CA LYS A 33 4.34 16.61 12.64
C LYS A 33 4.88 15.20 12.90
N VAL A 34 6.03 15.13 13.56
CA VAL A 34 6.71 13.89 13.94
C VAL A 34 6.40 13.55 15.40
N ARG A 35 6.07 12.30 15.68
CA ARG A 35 5.82 11.83 17.02
C ARG A 35 6.58 10.53 17.30
N LEU A 36 7.35 10.54 18.40
CA LEU A 36 8.00 9.37 18.97
C LEU A 36 7.22 8.90 20.18
N SER A 37 6.64 7.71 20.12
CA SER A 37 5.89 7.12 21.22
C SER A 37 6.66 5.95 21.83
N TYR A 38 6.69 5.83 23.15
CA TYR A 38 7.39 4.75 23.85
C TYR A 38 6.72 4.40 25.18
N PRO A 39 6.92 3.17 25.68
CA PRO A 39 6.41 2.74 26.98
C PRO A 39 7.11 3.47 28.14
N PRO A 40 6.47 3.64 29.32
CA PRO A 40 7.08 4.31 30.48
C PRO A 40 8.32 3.64 31.05
N TYR A 41 8.45 2.31 30.85
CA TYR A 41 9.62 1.53 31.30
C TYR A 41 10.85 1.68 30.37
N ILE A 42 10.71 2.36 29.26
CA ILE A 42 11.83 2.70 28.37
C ILE A 42 12.29 4.13 28.65
N SER A 43 13.58 4.31 28.88
CA SER A 43 14.15 5.64 29.12
C SER A 43 14.03 6.55 27.86
N GLN A 44 13.88 7.84 28.09
CA GLN A 44 13.87 8.83 27.00
C GLN A 44 15.12 8.75 26.13
N THR A 45 16.29 8.53 26.75
CA THR A 45 17.58 8.37 26.03
C THR A 45 17.52 7.22 25.02
N ARG A 46 16.98 6.05 25.44
CA ARG A 46 16.83 4.88 24.56
C ARG A 46 15.84 5.16 23.41
N ALA A 47 14.77 5.90 23.69
CA ALA A 47 13.81 6.32 22.67
C ALA A 47 14.44 7.27 21.65
N LEU A 48 15.33 8.18 22.08
CA LEU A 48 16.07 9.10 21.20
C LEU A 48 17.09 8.34 20.33
N VAL A 49 17.80 7.34 20.87
CA VAL A 49 18.68 6.49 20.06
C VAL A 49 17.89 5.79 18.94
N PHE A 50 16.68 5.31 19.23
CA PHE A 50 15.80 4.75 18.19
C PHE A 50 15.38 5.80 17.15
N LEU A 51 15.14 7.05 17.56
CA LEU A 51 14.83 8.16 16.64
C LEU A 51 15.98 8.36 15.65
N GLU A 52 17.22 8.42 16.14
CA GLU A 52 18.43 8.58 15.32
C GLU A 52 18.54 7.46 14.25
N GLN A 53 18.29 6.21 14.64
CA GLN A 53 18.31 5.07 13.72
C GLN A 53 17.21 5.13 12.64
N LYS A 54 16.18 5.96 12.81
CA LYS A 54 15.01 6.08 11.93
C LYS A 54 14.90 7.44 11.24
N ILE A 55 15.93 8.26 11.25
CA ILE A 55 15.93 9.60 10.62
C ILE A 55 15.59 9.51 9.13
N GLU A 56 16.26 8.65 8.39
CA GLU A 56 16.02 8.50 6.95
C GLU A 56 14.58 8.07 6.64
N TRP A 57 14.03 7.13 7.43
CA TRP A 57 12.64 6.76 7.32
C TRP A 57 11.69 7.94 7.61
N GLY A 58 12.00 8.75 8.64
CA GLY A 58 11.24 9.94 9.01
C GLY A 58 11.24 10.99 7.89
N LEU A 59 12.38 11.24 7.26
CA LEU A 59 12.51 12.14 6.12
C LEU A 59 11.74 11.64 4.90
N ALA A 60 11.88 10.36 4.56
CA ALA A 60 11.13 9.73 3.46
C ALA A 60 9.62 9.80 3.71
N ALA A 61 9.17 9.63 4.96
CA ALA A 61 7.77 9.78 5.33
C ALA A 61 7.29 11.23 5.18
N LYS A 62 8.07 12.23 5.63
CA LYS A 62 7.76 13.65 5.41
C LYS A 62 7.66 13.98 3.93
N LYS A 63 8.63 13.57 3.12
CA LYS A 63 8.65 13.80 1.67
C LYS A 63 7.38 13.24 0.99
N ARG A 64 6.92 12.05 1.38
CA ARG A 64 5.65 11.48 0.88
C ARG A 64 4.44 12.36 1.19
N TYR A 65 4.38 12.98 2.37
CA TYR A 65 3.29 13.88 2.73
C TYR A 65 3.38 15.22 1.99
N THR A 66 4.57 15.76 1.79
CA THR A 66 4.79 16.97 0.99
C THR A 66 4.38 16.74 -0.47
N GLN A 67 4.75 15.60 -1.05
CA GLN A 67 4.31 15.21 -2.40
C GLN A 67 2.79 15.04 -2.51
N ARG A 68 2.13 14.52 -1.45
CA ARG A 68 0.66 14.47 -1.39
C ARG A 68 0.00 15.85 -1.29
N ALA A 69 0.65 16.83 -0.69
CA ALA A 69 0.14 18.21 -0.63
C ALA A 69 0.24 18.90 -2.00
N VAL A 70 1.26 18.55 -2.80
CA VAL A 70 1.40 19.02 -4.19
C VAL A 70 0.38 18.34 -5.13
N ASN A 71 0.01 17.08 -4.84
CA ASN A 71 -1.04 16.36 -5.54
C ASN A 71 -2.27 16.23 -4.60
N PRO A 72 -3.23 17.16 -4.66
CA PRO A 72 -4.40 17.11 -3.81
C PRO A 72 -5.17 15.80 -4.02
N PRO A 73 -5.83 15.28 -3.00
CA PRO A 73 -6.65 14.08 -3.16
C PRO A 73 -7.74 14.33 -4.20
N MET A 74 -7.98 13.34 -5.05
CA MET A 74 -9.02 13.38 -6.06
C MET A 74 -10.36 13.84 -5.46
N SER A 75 -11.05 14.73 -6.15
CA SER A 75 -12.40 15.16 -5.81
C SER A 75 -13.39 13.99 -5.88
N LYS A 76 -14.55 14.14 -5.28
CA LYS A 76 -15.62 13.13 -5.36
C LYS A 76 -16.05 12.87 -6.81
N ALA A 77 -16.09 13.92 -7.65
CA ALA A 77 -16.46 13.80 -9.06
C ALA A 77 -15.43 12.98 -9.85
N GLU A 78 -14.14 13.24 -9.67
CA GLU A 78 -13.06 12.48 -10.30
C GLU A 78 -13.07 11.01 -9.88
N ILE A 79 -13.31 10.74 -8.59
CA ILE A 79 -13.45 9.35 -8.08
C ILE A 79 -14.65 8.65 -8.73
N GLU A 80 -15.76 9.32 -8.93
CA GLU A 80 -16.96 8.70 -9.54
C GLU A 80 -16.76 8.46 -11.04
N GLN A 81 -16.11 9.38 -11.73
CA GLN A 81 -15.70 9.18 -13.13
C GLN A 81 -14.75 7.98 -13.26
N LEU A 82 -13.74 7.91 -12.39
CA LEU A 82 -12.80 6.79 -12.34
C LEU A 82 -13.51 5.47 -12.03
N ARG A 83 -14.51 5.49 -11.15
CA ARG A 83 -15.36 4.34 -10.81
C ARG A 83 -16.12 3.80 -12.02
N THR A 84 -16.71 4.70 -12.79
CA THR A 84 -17.48 4.34 -14.01
C THR A 84 -16.57 3.63 -15.01
N THR A 85 -15.40 4.21 -15.29
CA THR A 85 -14.41 3.61 -16.20
C THR A 85 -13.90 2.27 -15.65
N ALA A 86 -13.58 2.21 -14.34
CA ALA A 86 -13.08 0.98 -13.71
C ALA A 86 -14.11 -0.16 -13.72
N LYS A 87 -15.40 0.14 -13.52
CA LYS A 87 -16.48 -0.85 -13.57
C LYS A 87 -16.66 -1.48 -14.95
N THR A 88 -16.36 -0.73 -16.00
CA THR A 88 -16.43 -1.24 -17.38
C THR A 88 -15.15 -1.98 -17.75
N TYR A 89 -14.00 -1.38 -17.53
CA TYR A 89 -12.71 -1.91 -17.99
C TYR A 89 -12.20 -3.12 -17.19
N LEU A 90 -12.16 -3.01 -15.85
CA LEU A 90 -11.47 -4.02 -15.04
C LEU A 90 -12.13 -5.41 -15.09
N PRO A 91 -13.49 -5.57 -15.05
CA PRO A 91 -14.10 -6.87 -15.20
C PRO A 91 -13.81 -7.54 -16.54
N GLN A 92 -13.80 -6.77 -17.63
CA GLN A 92 -13.45 -7.27 -18.96
C GLN A 92 -11.99 -7.75 -19.02
N ARG A 93 -11.08 -6.98 -18.36
CA ARG A 93 -9.66 -7.36 -18.31
C ARG A 93 -9.43 -8.61 -17.45
N VAL A 94 -10.18 -8.76 -16.33
CA VAL A 94 -10.18 -10.01 -15.54
C VAL A 94 -10.65 -11.18 -16.39
N ALA A 95 -11.77 -11.03 -17.12
CA ALA A 95 -12.30 -12.07 -18.00
C ALA A 95 -11.30 -12.47 -19.09
N TYR A 96 -10.61 -11.49 -19.70
CA TYR A 96 -9.58 -11.74 -20.70
C TYR A 96 -8.43 -12.61 -20.14
N TRP A 97 -7.86 -12.23 -18.99
CA TRP A 97 -6.75 -12.97 -18.40
C TRP A 97 -7.20 -14.32 -17.84
N ALA A 98 -8.40 -14.41 -17.29
CA ALA A 98 -8.97 -15.67 -16.84
C ALA A 98 -9.18 -16.65 -17.99
N ALA A 99 -9.71 -16.19 -19.12
CA ALA A 99 -9.87 -17.03 -20.32
C ALA A 99 -8.51 -17.47 -20.87
N LYS A 100 -7.54 -16.55 -20.98
CA LYS A 100 -6.21 -16.83 -21.53
C LYS A 100 -5.44 -17.89 -20.74
N PHE A 101 -5.62 -17.90 -19.40
CA PHE A 101 -4.89 -18.82 -18.51
C PHE A 101 -5.79 -19.88 -17.87
N SER A 102 -7.02 -20.03 -18.35
CA SER A 102 -7.99 -21.04 -17.89
C SER A 102 -8.30 -20.96 -16.38
N PHE A 103 -8.31 -19.74 -15.81
CA PHE A 103 -8.72 -19.54 -14.42
C PHE A 103 -10.23 -19.56 -14.27
N ARG A 104 -10.69 -20.14 -13.15
CA ARG A 104 -12.06 -20.01 -12.67
C ARG A 104 -12.08 -19.00 -11.52
N TYR A 105 -12.99 -18.05 -11.56
CA TYR A 105 -13.17 -17.04 -10.53
C TYR A 105 -14.66 -16.80 -10.27
N GLY A 106 -14.96 -16.22 -9.12
CA GLY A 106 -16.33 -15.89 -8.74
C GLY A 106 -16.72 -14.48 -9.21
N LYS A 107 -17.25 -13.68 -8.29
CA LYS A 107 -17.69 -12.29 -8.57
C LYS A 107 -16.52 -11.34 -8.60
N VAL A 108 -16.50 -10.39 -9.57
CA VAL A 108 -15.61 -9.24 -9.59
C VAL A 108 -16.30 -8.02 -8.99
N THR A 109 -15.67 -7.37 -8.02
CA THR A 109 -16.19 -6.17 -7.34
C THR A 109 -15.17 -5.03 -7.41
N ILE A 110 -15.61 -3.83 -7.80
CA ILE A 110 -14.78 -2.64 -7.85
C ILE A 110 -15.04 -1.77 -6.62
N ARG A 111 -14.00 -1.43 -5.86
CA ARG A 111 -14.09 -0.67 -4.61
C ARG A 111 -13.17 0.54 -4.63
N ALA A 112 -13.51 1.61 -3.90
CA ALA A 112 -12.65 2.77 -3.67
C ALA A 112 -11.69 2.53 -2.49
N THR A 113 -10.98 1.38 -2.48
CA THR A 113 -10.02 1.08 -1.43
C THR A 113 -8.65 1.68 -1.74
N ARG A 114 -8.02 2.28 -0.72
CA ARG A 114 -6.68 2.90 -0.80
C ARG A 114 -5.61 2.09 -0.05
N SER A 115 -5.98 0.96 0.56
CA SER A 115 -5.06 0.12 1.33
C SER A 115 -4.43 -1.01 0.53
N LYS A 116 -5.06 -1.40 -0.58
CA LYS A 116 -4.60 -2.49 -1.44
C LYS A 116 -5.13 -2.33 -2.86
N TRP A 117 -4.38 -2.83 -3.85
CA TRP A 117 -4.75 -2.81 -5.26
C TRP A 117 -5.83 -3.84 -5.60
N GLY A 118 -5.73 -5.03 -5.01
CA GLY A 118 -6.67 -6.12 -5.20
C GLY A 118 -6.77 -7.03 -3.97
N SER A 119 -7.68 -7.98 -4.02
CA SER A 119 -7.76 -9.14 -3.12
C SER A 119 -8.67 -10.21 -3.70
N CYS A 120 -8.33 -11.47 -3.44
CA CYS A 120 -9.15 -12.62 -3.75
C CYS A 120 -9.62 -13.28 -2.44
N SER A 121 -10.89 -13.67 -2.36
CA SER A 121 -11.42 -14.44 -1.23
C SER A 121 -11.19 -15.95 -1.42
N ALA A 122 -11.34 -16.73 -0.35
CA ALA A 122 -11.26 -18.18 -0.42
C ALA A 122 -12.29 -18.81 -1.39
N SER A 123 -13.43 -18.13 -1.64
CA SER A 123 -14.44 -18.52 -2.63
C SER A 123 -14.14 -18.03 -4.05
N GLY A 124 -12.93 -17.52 -4.32
CA GLY A 124 -12.54 -17.05 -5.65
C GLY A 124 -13.14 -15.70 -6.06
N ASN A 125 -13.80 -14.96 -5.16
CA ASN A 125 -14.30 -13.62 -5.49
C ASN A 125 -13.16 -12.60 -5.48
N ILE A 126 -13.06 -11.82 -6.56
CA ILE A 126 -11.99 -10.83 -6.78
C ILE A 126 -12.54 -9.44 -6.47
N SER A 127 -11.84 -8.69 -5.62
CA SER A 127 -12.12 -7.28 -5.35
C SER A 127 -10.94 -6.44 -5.83
N LEU A 128 -11.17 -5.49 -6.73
CA LEU A 128 -10.15 -4.61 -7.28
C LEU A 128 -10.40 -3.16 -6.87
N SER A 129 -9.31 -2.43 -6.62
CA SER A 129 -9.38 -0.99 -6.40
C SER A 129 -9.65 -0.26 -7.71
N LEU A 130 -10.58 0.70 -7.71
CA LEU A 130 -10.80 1.58 -8.87
C LEU A 130 -9.54 2.41 -9.21
N PHE A 131 -8.65 2.63 -8.22
CA PHE A 131 -7.40 3.33 -8.43
C PHE A 131 -6.37 2.55 -9.27
N LEU A 132 -6.62 1.26 -9.57
CA LEU A 132 -5.86 0.53 -10.59
C LEU A 132 -5.84 1.27 -11.93
N MET A 133 -6.90 2.02 -12.24
CA MET A 133 -6.98 2.82 -13.48
C MET A 133 -5.89 3.89 -13.58
N GLN A 134 -5.25 4.27 -12.47
CA GLN A 134 -4.14 5.21 -12.44
C GLN A 134 -2.77 4.56 -12.73
N LEU A 135 -2.71 3.23 -12.71
CA LEU A 135 -1.49 2.49 -13.03
C LEU A 135 -1.31 2.34 -14.55
N PRO A 136 -0.07 2.20 -15.04
CA PRO A 136 0.21 1.69 -16.37
C PRO A 136 -0.48 0.34 -16.61
N GLU A 137 -0.80 0.04 -17.87
CA GLU A 137 -1.56 -1.17 -18.21
C GLU A 137 -0.88 -2.47 -17.76
N HIS A 138 0.43 -2.58 -17.95
CA HIS A 138 1.19 -3.76 -17.53
C HIS A 138 1.14 -4.01 -16.01
N LEU A 139 1.08 -2.95 -15.20
CA LEU A 139 0.92 -3.11 -13.73
C LEU A 139 -0.52 -3.45 -13.35
N ARG A 140 -1.52 -2.93 -14.08
CA ARG A 140 -2.91 -3.35 -13.89
C ARG A 140 -3.07 -4.84 -14.17
N ASP A 141 -2.48 -5.30 -15.28
CA ASP A 141 -2.49 -6.71 -15.67
C ASP A 141 -1.78 -7.58 -14.65
N TYR A 142 -0.61 -7.13 -14.17
CA TYR A 142 0.10 -7.83 -13.12
C TYR A 142 -0.75 -8.02 -11.86
N VAL A 143 -1.44 -6.99 -11.38
CA VAL A 143 -2.34 -7.11 -10.22
C VAL A 143 -3.49 -8.06 -10.51
N ILE A 144 -4.11 -7.99 -11.70
CA ILE A 144 -5.21 -8.89 -12.08
C ILE A 144 -4.74 -10.34 -12.13
N ILE A 145 -3.59 -10.62 -12.74
CA ILE A 145 -3.00 -11.97 -12.79
C ILE A 145 -2.67 -12.47 -11.38
N HIS A 146 -2.11 -11.61 -10.52
CA HIS A 146 -1.84 -11.92 -9.12
C HIS A 146 -3.11 -12.35 -8.37
N GLU A 147 -4.21 -11.61 -8.50
CA GLU A 147 -5.49 -11.95 -7.86
C GLU A 147 -6.12 -13.22 -8.46
N LEU A 148 -5.95 -13.46 -9.75
CA LEU A 148 -6.38 -14.71 -10.38
C LEU A 148 -5.56 -15.90 -9.87
N CYS A 149 -4.26 -15.78 -9.65
CA CYS A 149 -3.44 -16.83 -9.05
C CYS A 149 -3.90 -17.22 -7.65
N HIS A 150 -4.50 -16.28 -6.89
CA HIS A 150 -5.09 -16.56 -5.59
C HIS A 150 -6.33 -17.45 -5.65
N THR A 151 -6.97 -17.63 -6.80
CA THR A 151 -8.05 -18.62 -6.95
C THR A 151 -7.54 -20.07 -6.91
N VAL A 152 -6.23 -20.27 -7.12
CA VAL A 152 -5.55 -21.58 -7.08
C VAL A 152 -4.71 -21.72 -5.82
N HIS A 153 -3.96 -20.68 -5.46
CA HIS A 153 -3.07 -20.65 -4.29
C HIS A 153 -3.44 -19.48 -3.38
N HIS A 154 -4.17 -19.75 -2.29
CA HIS A 154 -4.69 -18.71 -1.39
C HIS A 154 -3.62 -17.95 -0.60
N ASN A 155 -2.42 -18.50 -0.46
CA ASN A 155 -1.29 -17.89 0.23
C ASN A 155 -0.13 -17.60 -0.73
N HIS A 156 0.77 -16.71 -0.33
CA HIS A 156 1.98 -16.37 -1.09
C HIS A 156 3.10 -17.42 -0.89
N SER A 157 2.78 -18.69 -1.11
CA SER A 157 3.73 -19.80 -1.05
C SER A 157 4.69 -19.78 -2.24
N PRO A 158 5.80 -20.57 -2.22
CA PRO A 158 6.66 -20.73 -3.38
C PRO A 158 5.91 -21.17 -4.66
N ARG A 159 4.86 -21.98 -4.52
CA ARG A 159 4.00 -22.40 -5.65
C ARG A 159 3.21 -21.22 -6.24
N PHE A 160 2.69 -20.33 -5.38
CA PHE A 160 2.03 -19.11 -5.82
C PHE A 160 2.99 -18.23 -6.65
N HIS A 161 4.17 -17.94 -6.09
CA HIS A 161 5.17 -17.12 -6.79
C HIS A 161 5.66 -17.76 -8.08
N ALA A 162 5.83 -19.09 -8.12
CA ALA A 162 6.18 -19.81 -9.35
C ALA A 162 5.11 -19.62 -10.43
N LEU A 163 3.82 -19.74 -10.06
CA LEU A 163 2.69 -19.55 -10.99
C LEU A 163 2.64 -18.11 -11.51
N VAL A 164 2.68 -17.10 -10.62
CA VAL A 164 2.70 -15.68 -11.04
C VAL A 164 3.87 -15.41 -11.96
N ASN A 165 5.07 -15.87 -11.61
CA ASN A 165 6.28 -15.68 -12.43
C ASN A 165 6.16 -16.31 -13.80
N GLN A 166 5.60 -17.51 -13.91
CA GLN A 166 5.33 -18.19 -15.18
C GLN A 166 4.37 -17.35 -16.06
N LEU A 167 3.25 -16.86 -15.49
CA LEU A 167 2.23 -16.12 -16.22
C LEU A 167 2.65 -14.70 -16.58
N THR A 168 3.66 -14.16 -15.91
CA THR A 168 4.26 -12.85 -16.18
C THR A 168 5.58 -12.96 -16.94
N ALA A 169 5.81 -14.06 -17.66
CA ALA A 169 7.03 -14.30 -18.45
C ALA A 169 8.33 -14.07 -17.65
N GLY A 170 8.39 -14.53 -16.40
CA GLY A 170 9.58 -14.38 -15.56
C GLY A 170 9.74 -13.01 -14.87
N GLN A 171 8.79 -12.10 -15.02
CA GLN A 171 8.93 -10.69 -14.61
C GLN A 171 8.30 -10.38 -13.23
N GLU A 172 7.81 -11.35 -12.49
CA GLU A 172 7.10 -11.11 -11.21
C GLU A 172 7.85 -10.15 -10.28
N LYS A 173 9.14 -10.38 -10.03
CA LYS A 173 9.95 -9.57 -9.12
C LYS A 173 10.13 -8.13 -9.60
N ILE A 174 10.23 -7.93 -10.92
CA ILE A 174 10.38 -6.61 -11.54
C ILE A 174 9.08 -5.84 -11.38
N LEU A 175 7.95 -6.44 -11.79
CA LEU A 175 6.62 -5.87 -11.71
C LEU A 175 6.21 -5.56 -10.26
N ALA A 176 6.52 -6.47 -9.33
CA ALA A 176 6.28 -6.24 -7.91
C ALA A 176 7.13 -5.07 -7.35
N ARG A 177 8.36 -4.88 -7.83
CA ARG A 177 9.22 -3.75 -7.44
C ARG A 177 8.67 -2.45 -8.00
N GLU A 178 8.27 -2.43 -9.25
CA GLU A 178 7.69 -1.27 -9.92
C GLU A 178 6.35 -0.88 -9.25
N LEU A 179 5.46 -1.82 -8.99
CA LEU A 179 4.19 -1.58 -8.31
C LEU A 179 4.38 -0.93 -6.94
N ARG A 180 5.45 -1.27 -6.20
CA ARG A 180 5.76 -0.65 -4.89
C ARG A 180 6.14 0.83 -4.99
N GLN A 181 6.53 1.32 -6.17
CA GLN A 181 6.80 2.75 -6.39
C GLN A 181 5.50 3.56 -6.53
N HIS A 182 4.40 2.89 -6.87
CA HIS A 182 3.08 3.49 -6.95
C HIS A 182 2.35 3.37 -5.60
N SER A 183 1.91 4.50 -5.08
CA SER A 183 1.02 4.55 -3.91
C SER A 183 -0.40 4.87 -4.36
N ILE A 184 -1.39 4.25 -3.72
CA ILE A 184 -2.79 4.63 -3.92
C ILE A 184 -3.00 5.98 -3.24
N LEU A 185 -3.15 7.05 -4.04
CA LEU A 185 -3.30 8.44 -3.59
C LEU A 185 -4.68 8.73 -3.00
#